data_d6cbd6b46aa7f5cc9c78705e8b313c5d
#
_entry.id   d6cbd6b46aa7f5cc9c78705e8b313c5d
#
_cell.length_a   1.000
_cell.length_b   1.000
_cell.length_c   1.000
_cell.angle_alpha   90.00
_cell.angle_beta   90.00
_cell.angle_gamma   90.00
#
_symmetry.space_group_name_H-M   'P 1'
#
loop_
_entity.id
_entity.type
_entity.pdbx_description
1 polymer ?
#
loop_
_entity_poly.entity_id
_entity_poly.type
_entity_poly.pdbx_seq_one_letter_code
_entity_poly.pdbx_strand_id
1 'polypeptide(L)' 'MDFQFKDVYNINDLIKIMHILRAPDGCPWDRVQTHESIRQNFIEETYEAVEAIDKGDVPLLREELGDVLMQVIFHSIMEE' A
#
# COMPACT_ATOMS: atom_id res chain seq x y z
N MET A 1 7.18 4.21 -16.93
CA MET A 1 6.49 4.83 -15.78
C MET A 1 7.03 6.24 -15.56
N ASP A 2 6.15 7.22 -15.56
CA ASP A 2 6.52 8.61 -15.34
C ASP A 2 6.33 8.96 -13.88
N PHE A 3 7.46 9.11 -13.20
CA PHE A 3 7.40 9.35 -11.79
C PHE A 3 8.66 10.05 -11.33
N GLN A 4 8.51 11.08 -10.53
CA GLN A 4 9.62 11.87 -10.02
C GLN A 4 9.94 11.48 -8.58
N PHE A 5 11.19 11.13 -8.35
CA PHE A 5 11.66 10.83 -7.00
C PHE A 5 11.75 12.11 -6.17
N LYS A 6 11.37 12.01 -4.91
CA LYS A 6 11.37 13.10 -3.94
C LYS A 6 12.05 12.67 -2.66
N ASP A 7 12.49 13.63 -1.88
CA ASP A 7 13.04 13.35 -0.54
C ASP A 7 11.94 13.08 0.48
N VAL A 8 10.77 13.74 0.31
CA VAL A 8 9.63 13.60 1.21
C VAL A 8 8.38 13.30 0.40
N TYR A 9 7.62 12.30 0.83
CA TYR A 9 6.37 11.89 0.18
C TYR A 9 5.18 12.15 1.09
N ASN A 10 4.07 12.61 0.49
CA ASN A 10 2.80 12.77 1.18
C ASN A 10 1.78 11.75 0.61
N ILE A 11 0.56 11.76 1.14
CA ILE A 11 -0.48 10.83 0.72
C ILE A 11 -0.84 10.97 -0.76
N ASN A 12 -0.82 12.19 -1.29
CA ASN A 12 -1.11 12.42 -2.71
C ASN A 12 -0.05 11.78 -3.59
N ASP A 13 1.21 11.85 -3.19
CA ASP A 13 2.31 11.19 -3.88
C ASP A 13 2.11 9.67 -3.88
N LEU A 14 1.70 9.09 -2.76
CA LEU A 14 1.45 7.67 -2.62
C LEU A 14 0.33 7.21 -3.55
N ILE A 15 -0.78 7.96 -3.58
CA ILE A 15 -1.90 7.68 -4.48
C ILE A 15 -1.44 7.72 -5.93
N LYS A 16 -0.66 8.74 -6.29
CA LYS A 16 -0.11 8.88 -7.65
C LYS A 16 0.78 7.69 -8.02
N ILE A 17 1.65 7.26 -7.11
CA ILE A 17 2.52 6.11 -7.34
C ILE A 17 1.69 4.86 -7.60
N MET A 18 0.64 4.62 -6.82
CA MET A 18 -0.22 3.45 -6.99
C MET A 18 -0.95 3.47 -8.33
N HIS A 19 -1.41 4.65 -8.78
CA HIS A 19 -2.00 4.79 -10.12
C HIS A 19 -1.00 4.44 -11.21
N ILE A 20 0.23 4.91 -11.09
CA ILE A 20 1.30 4.63 -12.06
C ILE A 20 1.57 3.13 -12.13
N LEU A 21 1.65 2.47 -10.98
CA LEU A 21 1.94 1.04 -10.92
C LEU A 21 0.83 0.19 -11.55
N ARG A 22 -0.42 0.61 -11.45
CA ARG A 22 -1.55 -0.12 -12.03
C ARG A 22 -1.87 0.27 -13.47
N ALA A 23 -1.19 1.27 -14.02
CA ALA A 23 -1.37 1.67 -15.42
C ALA A 23 -0.90 0.55 -16.37
N PRO A 24 -1.37 0.53 -17.63
CA PRO A 24 -0.97 -0.51 -18.59
C PRO A 24 0.54 -0.64 -18.80
N ASP A 25 1.29 0.45 -18.62
CA ASP A 25 2.75 0.47 -18.72
C ASP A 25 3.44 0.39 -17.36
N GLY A 26 2.66 0.12 -16.31
CA GLY A 26 3.18 0.06 -14.96
C GLY A 26 3.68 -1.33 -14.57
N CYS A 27 3.48 -1.70 -13.30
CA CYS A 27 3.91 -2.99 -12.77
C CYS A 27 2.92 -4.10 -13.17
N PRO A 28 3.36 -5.12 -13.90
CA PRO A 28 2.46 -6.22 -14.30
C PRO A 28 1.81 -6.93 -13.11
N TRP A 29 2.53 -7.06 -12.00
CA TRP A 29 2.00 -7.69 -10.80
C TRP A 29 0.86 -6.85 -10.20
N ASP A 30 1.06 -5.56 -10.01
CA ASP A 30 0.06 -4.67 -9.43
C ASP A 30 -1.18 -4.56 -10.31
N ARG A 31 -0.97 -4.55 -11.62
CA ARG A 31 -2.02 -4.36 -12.60
C ARG A 31 -3.05 -5.48 -12.63
N VAL A 32 -2.62 -6.71 -12.34
CA VAL A 32 -3.50 -7.89 -12.41
C VAL A 32 -4.15 -8.25 -11.09
N GLN A 33 -3.79 -7.56 -10.00
CA GLN A 33 -4.35 -7.87 -8.69
C GLN A 33 -5.84 -7.50 -8.60
N THR A 34 -6.57 -8.28 -7.82
CA THR A 34 -7.99 -8.06 -7.51
C THR A 34 -8.15 -7.97 -6.00
N HIS A 35 -9.32 -7.55 -5.55
CA HIS A 35 -9.62 -7.56 -4.11
C HIS A 35 -9.37 -8.94 -3.52
N GLU A 36 -9.81 -9.96 -4.21
CA GLU A 36 -9.69 -11.35 -3.76
C GLU A 36 -8.23 -11.80 -3.71
N SER A 37 -7.43 -11.42 -4.69
CA SER A 37 -6.04 -11.89 -4.77
C SER A 37 -5.15 -11.31 -3.67
N ILE A 38 -5.48 -10.11 -3.15
CA ILE A 38 -4.68 -9.48 -2.08
C ILE A 38 -5.44 -9.38 -0.76
N ARG A 39 -6.60 -10.02 -0.65
CA ARG A 39 -7.41 -10.03 0.58
C ARG A 39 -6.61 -10.53 1.78
N GLN A 40 -5.88 -11.62 1.60
CA GLN A 40 -5.08 -12.21 2.68
C GLN A 40 -3.95 -11.27 3.12
N ASN A 41 -3.32 -10.60 2.18
CA ASN A 41 -2.26 -9.62 2.48
C ASN A 41 -2.81 -8.49 3.35
N PHE A 42 -4.02 -8.03 3.08
CA PHE A 42 -4.67 -6.97 3.86
C PHE A 42 -4.86 -7.41 5.32
N ILE A 43 -5.34 -8.64 5.52
CA ILE A 43 -5.51 -9.21 6.86
C ILE A 43 -4.17 -9.29 7.59
N GLU A 44 -3.15 -9.80 6.92
CA GLU A 44 -1.82 -9.99 7.50
C GLU A 44 -1.19 -8.66 7.90
N GLU A 45 -1.25 -7.65 7.05
CA GLU A 45 -0.70 -6.32 7.36
C GLU A 45 -1.41 -5.69 8.56
N THR A 46 -2.73 -5.82 8.62
CA THR A 46 -3.51 -5.31 9.75
C THR A 46 -3.14 -6.03 11.04
N TYR A 47 -2.98 -7.34 10.97
CA TYR A 47 -2.58 -8.15 12.12
C TYR A 47 -1.19 -7.75 12.63
N GLU A 48 -0.26 -7.52 11.73
CA GLU A 48 1.10 -7.09 12.08
C GLU A 48 1.10 -5.72 12.76
N ALA A 49 0.25 -4.80 12.31
CA ALA A 49 0.10 -3.50 12.94
C ALA A 49 -0.42 -3.64 14.38
N VAL A 50 -1.41 -4.50 14.60
CA VAL A 50 -1.95 -4.78 15.93
C VAL A 50 -0.89 -5.41 16.81
N GLU A 51 -0.11 -6.34 16.28
CA GLU A 51 0.99 -6.97 17.02
C GLU A 51 2.05 -5.96 17.45
N ALA A 52 2.37 -4.99 16.58
CA ALA A 52 3.30 -3.92 16.92
C ALA A 52 2.78 -3.04 18.06
N ILE A 53 1.47 -2.79 18.11
CA ILE A 53 0.81 -2.08 19.20
C ILE A 53 0.97 -2.88 20.51
N ASP A 54 0.68 -4.17 20.46
CA ASP A 54 0.75 -5.05 21.64
C ASP A 54 2.16 -5.12 22.20
N LYS A 55 3.18 -5.09 21.34
CA LYS A 55 4.58 -5.12 21.74
C LYS A 55 5.12 -3.76 22.16
N GLY A 56 4.40 -2.68 21.89
CA GLY A 56 4.88 -1.33 22.14
C GLY A 56 6.04 -0.93 21.24
N ASP A 57 6.17 -1.54 20.06
CA ASP A 57 7.25 -1.28 19.11
C ASP A 57 6.82 -0.16 18.16
N VAL A 58 7.18 1.08 18.50
CA VAL A 58 6.78 2.26 17.75
C VAL A 58 7.36 2.32 16.33
N PRO A 59 8.66 2.04 16.11
CA PRO A 59 9.20 2.01 14.75
C PRO A 59 8.50 0.98 13.86
N LEU A 60 8.25 -0.22 14.40
CA LEU A 60 7.55 -1.26 13.67
C LEU A 60 6.11 -0.85 13.36
N LEU A 61 5.42 -0.23 14.32
CA LEU A 61 4.05 0.26 14.11
C LEU A 61 3.98 1.26 12.97
N ARG A 62 4.94 2.19 12.87
CA ARG A 62 4.99 3.14 11.77
C ARG A 62 5.09 2.43 10.42
N GLU A 63 5.95 1.43 10.33
CA GLU A 63 6.14 0.66 9.12
C GLU A 63 4.86 -0.09 8.75
N GLU A 64 4.26 -0.77 9.71
CA GLU A 64 3.06 -1.58 9.48
C GLU A 64 1.84 -0.71 9.13
N LEU A 65 1.71 0.46 9.75
CA LEU A 65 0.63 1.40 9.40
C LEU A 65 0.77 1.90 7.96
N GLY A 66 2.00 2.10 7.50
CA GLY A 66 2.25 2.42 6.10
C GLY A 66 1.79 1.30 5.18
N ASP A 67 2.09 0.06 5.52
CA ASP A 67 1.69 -1.11 4.73
C ASP A 67 0.17 -1.27 4.71
N VAL A 68 -0.51 -1.05 5.84
CA VAL A 68 -1.99 -1.06 5.90
C VAL A 68 -2.57 0.04 5.02
N LEU A 69 -2.01 1.24 5.08
CA LEU A 69 -2.44 2.36 4.25
C LEU A 69 -2.31 2.04 2.76
N MET A 70 -1.21 1.40 2.36
CA MET A 70 -1.00 0.95 0.99
C MET A 70 -2.13 0.01 0.54
N GLN A 71 -2.55 -0.90 1.39
CA GLN A 71 -3.66 -1.82 1.09
C GLN A 71 -4.97 -1.05 0.87
N VAL A 72 -5.25 -0.07 1.72
CA VAL A 72 -6.46 0.76 1.59
C VAL A 72 -6.46 1.50 0.25
N ILE A 73 -5.35 2.13 -0.11
CA ILE A 73 -5.21 2.87 -1.36
C ILE A 73 -5.33 1.93 -2.56
N PHE A 74 -4.69 0.77 -2.50
CA PHE A 74 -4.70 -0.22 -3.57
C PHE A 74 -6.12 -0.68 -3.88
N HIS A 75 -6.87 -1.09 -2.84
CA HIS A 75 -8.26 -1.50 -3.01
C HIS A 75 -9.15 -0.36 -3.51
N SER A 76 -8.90 0.87 -3.04
CA SER A 76 -9.68 2.03 -3.47
C SER A 76 -9.47 2.33 -4.95
N ILE A 77 -8.25 2.23 -5.43
CA ILE A 77 -7.92 2.47 -6.83
C ILE A 77 -8.57 1.41 -7.73
N MET A 78 -8.68 0.17 -7.28
CA MET A 78 -9.37 -0.88 -8.02
C MET A 78 -10.82 -0.54 -8.31
N GLU A 79 -11.47 0.28 -7.48
CA GLU A 79 -12.87 0.67 -7.61
C GLU A 79 -13.11 1.93 -8.46
N GLU A 80 -12.08 2.51 -9.00
CA GLU A 80 -12.23 3.70 -9.87
C GLU A 80 -12.80 3.36 -11.27
#